data_37bef228ad5f14e6ddb37c888bda78a2
#
_entry.id   37bef228ad5f14e6ddb37c888bda78a2
#
_cell.length_a   1.000
_cell.length_b   1.000
_cell.length_c   1.000
_cell.angle_alpha   90.00
_cell.angle_beta   90.00
_cell.angle_gamma   90.00
#
_symmetry.space_group_name_H-M   'P 1'
#
loop_
_entity.id
_entity.type
_entity.pdbx_description
1 polymer ?
#
loop_
_entity_poly.entity_id
_entity_poly.type
_entity_poly.pdbx_seq_one_letter_code
_entity_poly.pdbx_strand_id
1 'polypeptide(L)'
;GVSVNCCTGTKYLALRRGGLFKADAFTGNIPAGSGMSSSAALENVFSIALNDIFANNSIDKFELAKIGQATEHNYCGVKCGIMDQFASLFGKKNCLIRLDCRTLEYKYFPFQPEGYRLTLINSCVKHSLGTEYNERRESCEHVVALIANLHPEVKSLRDADMSMLQEVKDQIDHTDFCRAKYVLGEKERVLAVCEALETGNYETVGEKMFETHWGLSKEYTVSCEELDFLASMAQESGITGSRVMGGGFGGCTINLIPDTLHDSFIEKTKVAFNEKFGHYPEVYEIVIGDGARKL
;
A
#
# COMPACT_ATOMS: atom_id res chain seq x y z
N GLY A 1 21.96 1.15 -16.86
CA GLY A 1 20.55 1.40 -16.56
C GLY A 1 20.18 0.83 -15.21
N VAL A 2 19.25 1.47 -14.52
CA VAL A 2 18.67 0.97 -13.26
C VAL A 2 17.21 0.65 -13.52
N SER A 3 16.75 -0.51 -13.07
CA SER A 3 15.36 -0.95 -13.20
C SER A 3 14.73 -1.09 -11.83
N VAL A 4 13.51 -0.59 -11.69
CA VAL A 4 12.65 -0.85 -10.53
C VAL A 4 11.44 -1.60 -11.02
N ASN A 5 11.26 -2.81 -10.52
CA ASN A 5 10.03 -3.57 -10.70
C ASN A 5 9.16 -3.33 -9.47
N CYS A 6 8.07 -2.60 -9.65
CA CYS A 6 6.97 -2.62 -8.72
C CYS A 6 5.94 -3.62 -9.22
N CYS A 7 5.04 -4.10 -8.37
CA CYS A 7 4.08 -5.19 -8.64
C CYS A 7 3.35 -5.13 -10.00
N THR A 8 3.37 -4.01 -10.71
CA THR A 8 2.62 -3.79 -11.95
C THR A 8 3.39 -3.06 -13.04
N GLY A 9 4.63 -2.67 -12.79
CA GLY A 9 5.32 -1.88 -13.79
C GLY A 9 6.81 -1.72 -13.52
N THR A 10 7.51 -1.27 -14.55
CA THR A 10 8.95 -1.08 -14.52
C THR A 10 9.28 0.37 -14.83
N LYS A 11 10.13 0.99 -14.02
CA LYS A 11 10.76 2.27 -14.34
C LYS A 11 12.24 2.07 -14.61
N TYR A 12 12.72 2.70 -15.66
CA TYR A 12 14.12 2.64 -16.08
C TYR A 12 14.72 4.02 -16.08
N LEU A 13 15.96 4.11 -15.62
CA LEU A 13 16.77 5.31 -15.73
C LEU A 13 18.07 4.93 -16.43
N ALA A 14 18.35 5.54 -17.57
CA ALA A 14 19.62 5.44 -18.27
C ALA A 14 20.45 6.68 -17.96
N LEU A 15 21.64 6.49 -17.39
CA LEU A 15 22.58 7.54 -17.06
C LEU A 15 23.91 7.31 -17.79
N ARG A 16 24.53 8.38 -18.31
CA ARG A 16 25.88 8.35 -18.88
C ARG A 16 26.91 8.86 -17.86
N ARG A 17 28.00 8.12 -17.71
CA ARG A 17 29.22 8.60 -17.03
C ARG A 17 29.96 9.55 -17.98
N GLY A 18 30.16 10.79 -17.58
CA GLY A 18 31.02 11.73 -18.29
C GLY A 18 30.44 13.15 -18.34
N GLY A 19 31.06 14.08 -17.67
CA GLY A 19 30.66 15.48 -17.62
C GLY A 19 29.50 15.75 -16.64
N LEU A 20 28.86 16.90 -16.79
CA LEU A 20 27.68 17.27 -16.01
C LEU A 20 26.61 16.17 -16.06
N PHE A 21 26.08 15.83 -14.89
CA PHE A 21 24.97 14.86 -14.76
C PHE A 21 23.83 15.24 -15.70
N LYS A 22 23.55 14.38 -16.65
CA LYS A 22 22.33 14.43 -17.48
C LYS A 22 21.64 13.08 -17.36
N ALA A 23 20.41 13.09 -16.86
CA ALA A 23 19.52 11.97 -17.06
C ALA A 23 19.12 11.98 -18.54
N ASP A 24 19.58 10.99 -19.32
CA ASP A 24 19.26 10.93 -20.75
C ASP A 24 17.80 10.58 -20.99
N ALA A 25 17.25 9.64 -20.23
CA ALA A 25 15.83 9.32 -20.23
C ALA A 25 15.42 8.49 -19.01
N PHE A 26 14.21 8.64 -18.55
CA PHE A 26 13.53 7.65 -17.72
C PHE A 26 12.18 7.29 -18.36
N THR A 27 11.77 6.05 -18.20
CA THR A 27 10.46 5.57 -18.66
C THR A 27 9.83 4.66 -17.62
N GLY A 28 8.53 4.50 -17.69
CA GLY A 28 7.80 3.63 -16.79
C GLY A 28 6.36 3.46 -17.24
N ASN A 29 5.77 2.35 -16.85
CA ASN A 29 4.38 2.00 -17.14
C ASN A 29 3.52 1.91 -15.86
N ILE A 30 4.00 2.43 -14.72
CA ILE A 30 3.19 2.53 -13.51
C ILE A 30 2.31 3.77 -13.64
N PRO A 31 0.96 3.62 -13.70
CA PRO A 31 0.06 4.75 -13.82
C PRO A 31 0.16 5.68 -12.61
N ALA A 32 0.20 6.98 -12.88
CA ALA A 32 0.21 7.98 -11.80
C ALA A 32 -1.18 8.07 -11.16
N GLY A 33 -1.23 8.17 -9.82
CA GLY A 33 -2.49 8.31 -9.07
C GLY A 33 -3.33 7.04 -8.98
N SER A 34 -2.75 5.88 -9.29
CA SER A 34 -3.42 4.58 -9.23
C SER A 34 -3.28 3.85 -7.89
N GLY A 35 -2.57 4.42 -6.93
CA GLY A 35 -2.21 3.73 -5.69
C GLY A 35 -1.05 2.72 -5.81
N MET A 36 -0.42 2.63 -7.00
CA MET A 36 0.68 1.68 -7.28
C MET A 36 2.06 2.25 -6.93
N SER A 37 2.13 3.28 -6.12
CA SER A 37 3.38 3.89 -5.60
C SER A 37 4.36 4.31 -6.71
N SER A 38 3.86 5.00 -7.75
CA SER A 38 4.70 5.46 -8.87
C SER A 38 5.77 6.45 -8.44
N SER A 39 5.53 7.26 -7.39
CA SER A 39 6.49 8.19 -6.81
C SER A 39 7.65 7.44 -6.16
N ALA A 40 7.39 6.52 -5.24
CA ALA A 40 8.41 5.72 -4.58
C ALA A 40 9.26 4.90 -5.59
N ALA A 41 8.63 4.39 -6.64
CA ALA A 41 9.36 3.70 -7.72
C ALA A 41 10.34 4.65 -8.45
N LEU A 42 9.93 5.90 -8.71
CA LEU A 42 10.77 6.91 -9.34
C LEU A 42 11.92 7.34 -8.42
N GLU A 43 11.61 7.63 -7.16
CA GLU A 43 12.60 8.00 -6.12
C GLU A 43 13.69 6.93 -5.99
N ASN A 44 13.29 5.67 -5.92
CA ASN A 44 14.22 4.55 -5.77
C ASN A 44 15.10 4.34 -7.01
N VAL A 45 14.56 4.53 -8.24
CA VAL A 45 15.36 4.48 -9.47
C VAL A 45 16.45 5.54 -9.45
N PHE A 46 16.10 6.78 -9.12
CA PHE A 46 17.07 7.87 -9.03
C PHE A 46 18.08 7.63 -7.90
N SER A 47 17.61 7.24 -6.71
CA SER A 47 18.47 7.02 -5.54
C SER A 47 19.51 5.93 -5.80
N ILE A 48 19.12 4.79 -6.39
CA ILE A 48 20.07 3.70 -6.73
C ILE A 48 21.06 4.18 -7.78
N ALA A 49 20.60 4.89 -8.81
CA ALA A 49 21.48 5.36 -9.87
C ALA A 49 22.49 6.40 -9.36
N LEU A 50 22.06 7.34 -8.54
CA LEU A 50 22.94 8.34 -7.91
C LEU A 50 23.93 7.69 -6.94
N ASN A 51 23.49 6.72 -6.17
CA ASN A 51 24.35 5.94 -5.27
C ASN A 51 25.45 5.18 -6.06
N ASP A 52 25.09 4.55 -7.18
CA ASP A 52 26.08 3.86 -8.04
C ASP A 52 27.09 4.84 -8.66
N ILE A 53 26.62 5.99 -9.18
CA ILE A 53 27.45 6.90 -9.95
C ILE A 53 28.34 7.76 -9.06
N PHE A 54 27.81 8.28 -7.95
CA PHE A 54 28.49 9.31 -7.16
C PHE A 54 28.96 8.83 -5.78
N ALA A 55 28.38 7.74 -5.27
CA ALA A 55 28.68 7.25 -3.94
C ALA A 55 29.26 5.81 -3.92
N ASN A 56 29.62 5.25 -5.09
CA ASN A 56 30.16 3.90 -5.23
C ASN A 56 29.33 2.83 -4.47
N ASN A 57 28.01 2.95 -4.46
CA ASN A 57 27.08 2.09 -3.72
C ASN A 57 27.35 2.05 -2.21
N SER A 58 27.86 3.11 -1.62
CA SER A 58 28.17 3.19 -0.17
C SER A 58 26.94 3.38 0.71
N ILE A 59 25.81 3.80 0.13
CA ILE A 59 24.54 4.01 0.85
C ILE A 59 23.74 2.70 0.78
N ASP A 60 23.39 2.15 1.93
CA ASP A 60 22.61 0.93 1.98
C ASP A 60 21.13 1.13 1.62
N LYS A 61 20.40 0.03 1.39
CA LYS A 61 18.99 0.07 0.96
C LYS A 61 18.05 0.69 2.02
N PHE A 62 18.34 0.54 3.32
CA PHE A 62 17.52 1.14 4.36
C PHE A 62 17.63 2.66 4.32
N GLU A 63 18.85 3.18 4.15
CA GLU A 63 19.06 4.62 4.02
C GLU A 63 18.45 5.17 2.72
N LEU A 64 18.53 4.43 1.61
CA LEU A 64 17.85 4.80 0.36
C LEU A 64 16.31 4.89 0.54
N ALA A 65 15.71 3.95 1.28
CA ALA A 65 14.28 4.01 1.59
C ALA A 65 13.91 5.24 2.43
N LYS A 66 14.74 5.59 3.43
CA LYS A 66 14.55 6.79 4.26
C LYS A 66 14.72 8.08 3.46
N ILE A 67 15.66 8.12 2.51
CA ILE A 67 15.85 9.26 1.60
C ILE A 67 14.58 9.45 0.74
N GLY A 68 14.02 8.39 0.18
CA GLY A 68 12.75 8.47 -0.56
C GLY A 68 11.61 8.99 0.32
N GLN A 69 11.42 8.45 1.53
CA GLN A 69 10.44 8.94 2.47
C GLN A 69 10.64 10.42 2.83
N ALA A 70 11.89 10.84 3.06
CA ALA A 70 12.21 12.23 3.35
C ALA A 70 11.90 13.16 2.15
N THR A 71 12.02 12.67 0.93
CA THR A 71 11.61 13.39 -0.28
C THR A 71 10.12 13.67 -0.29
N GLU A 72 9.27 12.66 -0.01
CA GLU A 72 7.82 12.85 0.11
C GLU A 72 7.47 13.86 1.22
N HIS A 73 8.11 13.76 2.39
CA HIS A 73 7.85 14.66 3.53
C HIS A 73 8.25 16.10 3.25
N ASN A 74 9.45 16.31 2.70
CA ASN A 74 10.06 17.64 2.63
C ASN A 74 9.73 18.40 1.35
N TYR A 75 9.49 17.70 0.25
CA TYR A 75 9.25 18.30 -1.07
C TYR A 75 7.82 18.13 -1.55
N CYS A 76 7.19 16.98 -1.31
CA CYS A 76 5.80 16.71 -1.71
C CYS A 76 4.79 17.11 -0.62
N GLY A 77 5.21 17.30 0.63
CA GLY A 77 4.34 17.66 1.76
C GLY A 77 3.44 16.52 2.24
N VAL A 78 3.68 15.28 1.81
CA VAL A 78 2.93 14.10 2.17
C VAL A 78 3.63 13.36 3.31
N LYS A 79 3.06 13.36 4.50
CA LYS A 79 3.62 12.70 5.70
C LYS A 79 3.40 11.18 5.67
N CYS A 80 3.80 10.52 4.58
CA CYS A 80 3.62 9.07 4.37
C CYS A 80 4.51 8.21 5.29
N GLY A 81 4.15 6.94 5.43
CA GLY A 81 5.03 5.91 5.99
C GLY A 81 6.14 5.50 5.01
N ILE A 82 7.05 4.61 5.45
CA ILE A 82 8.18 4.13 4.64
C ILE A 82 7.82 2.94 3.73
N MET A 83 6.59 2.45 3.80
CA MET A 83 6.17 1.17 3.21
C MET A 83 6.47 1.08 1.71
N ASP A 84 6.13 2.10 0.94
CA ASP A 84 6.21 2.07 -0.52
C ASP A 84 7.67 2.06 -1.00
N GLN A 85 8.52 2.90 -0.42
CA GLN A 85 9.95 2.94 -0.72
C GLN A 85 10.61 1.62 -0.31
N PHE A 86 10.22 1.10 0.87
CA PHE A 86 10.75 -0.17 1.38
C PHE A 86 10.35 -1.33 0.46
N ALA A 87 9.08 -1.47 0.13
CA ALA A 87 8.59 -2.55 -0.72
C ALA A 87 9.25 -2.54 -2.11
N SER A 88 9.44 -1.34 -2.68
CA SER A 88 10.11 -1.17 -3.96
C SER A 88 11.60 -1.55 -3.94
N LEU A 89 12.32 -1.35 -2.83
CA LEU A 89 13.74 -1.69 -2.68
C LEU A 89 13.97 -3.14 -2.26
N PHE A 90 13.14 -3.65 -1.34
CA PHE A 90 13.31 -4.95 -0.70
C PHE A 90 12.40 -6.04 -1.27
N GLY A 91 11.60 -5.73 -2.29
CA GLY A 91 10.76 -6.73 -2.95
C GLY A 91 11.53 -8.01 -3.27
N LYS A 92 10.89 -9.16 -3.11
CA LYS A 92 11.42 -10.47 -3.44
C LYS A 92 10.38 -11.24 -4.23
N LYS A 93 10.82 -11.83 -5.34
CA LYS A 93 9.93 -12.61 -6.23
C LYS A 93 9.13 -13.64 -5.42
N ASN A 94 7.83 -13.67 -5.67
CA ASN A 94 6.89 -14.59 -5.04
C ASN A 94 6.86 -14.52 -3.50
N CYS A 95 7.12 -13.35 -2.93
CA CYS A 95 7.05 -13.14 -1.49
C CYS A 95 6.29 -11.85 -1.16
N LEU A 96 5.50 -11.90 -0.08
CA LEU A 96 4.99 -10.72 0.62
C LEU A 96 5.95 -10.32 1.73
N ILE A 97 5.96 -9.05 2.10
CA ILE A 97 6.81 -8.50 3.16
C ILE A 97 5.91 -8.05 4.31
N ARG A 98 6.17 -8.57 5.51
CA ARG A 98 5.73 -7.93 6.75
C ARG A 98 6.85 -7.02 7.23
N LEU A 99 6.59 -5.73 7.27
CA LEU A 99 7.53 -4.70 7.74
C LEU A 99 7.05 -4.13 9.08
N ASP A 100 7.94 -4.08 10.03
CA ASP A 100 7.81 -3.24 11.21
C ASP A 100 8.31 -1.83 10.87
N CYS A 101 7.37 -0.88 10.69
CA CYS A 101 7.74 0.49 10.28
C CYS A 101 8.49 1.30 11.35
N ARG A 102 8.59 0.80 12.61
CA ARG A 102 9.36 1.45 13.70
C ARG A 102 10.79 0.97 13.73
N THR A 103 10.99 -0.37 13.72
CA THR A 103 12.32 -0.98 13.86
C THR A 103 12.98 -1.25 12.51
N LEU A 104 12.21 -1.25 11.43
CA LEU A 104 12.55 -1.69 10.08
C LEU A 104 12.93 -3.18 10.01
N GLU A 105 12.59 -3.96 11.03
CA GLU A 105 12.64 -5.41 10.96
C GLU A 105 11.58 -5.93 10.01
N TYR A 106 11.94 -6.89 9.18
CA TYR A 106 11.02 -7.43 8.19
C TYR A 106 11.16 -8.95 8.04
N LYS A 107 10.07 -9.57 7.59
CA LYS A 107 10.01 -11.00 7.29
C LYS A 107 9.34 -11.22 5.94
N TYR A 108 9.90 -12.13 5.14
CA TYR A 108 9.28 -12.59 3.91
C TYR A 108 8.34 -13.75 4.17
N PHE A 109 7.19 -13.71 3.53
CA PHE A 109 6.22 -14.79 3.49
C PHE A 109 6.09 -15.25 2.05
N PRO A 110 6.31 -16.55 1.74
CA PRO A 110 6.05 -17.08 0.40
C PRO A 110 4.60 -16.82 0.00
N PHE A 111 4.42 -16.35 -1.24
CA PHE A 111 3.09 -16.11 -1.79
C PHE A 111 3.07 -16.59 -3.25
N GLN A 112 2.62 -17.81 -3.42
CA GLN A 112 2.41 -18.47 -4.71
C GLN A 112 1.06 -19.21 -4.64
N PRO A 113 -0.05 -18.48 -4.64
CA PRO A 113 -1.37 -19.08 -4.48
C PRO A 113 -1.73 -19.87 -5.75
N GLU A 114 -1.54 -21.19 -5.71
CA GLU A 114 -2.00 -22.08 -6.78
C GLU A 114 -3.52 -21.99 -6.92
N GLY A 115 -4.00 -21.83 -8.15
CA GLY A 115 -5.42 -21.68 -8.44
C GLY A 115 -6.01 -20.29 -8.23
N TYR A 116 -5.14 -19.28 -7.96
CA TYR A 116 -5.55 -17.89 -7.80
C TYR A 116 -4.69 -16.93 -8.62
N ARG A 117 -5.31 -15.83 -9.04
CA ARG A 117 -4.61 -14.68 -9.62
C ARG A 117 -4.73 -13.46 -8.70
N LEU A 118 -3.65 -12.69 -8.63
CA LEU A 118 -3.64 -11.39 -7.98
C LEU A 118 -3.86 -10.32 -9.05
N THR A 119 -4.96 -9.58 -8.94
CA THR A 119 -5.36 -8.62 -9.97
C THR A 119 -5.69 -7.27 -9.34
N LEU A 120 -5.18 -6.19 -9.93
CA LEU A 120 -5.60 -4.83 -9.57
C LEU A 120 -6.72 -4.38 -10.50
N ILE A 121 -7.71 -3.73 -9.92
CA ILE A 121 -8.78 -3.06 -10.66
C ILE A 121 -8.73 -1.59 -10.27
N ASN A 122 -8.32 -0.76 -11.22
CA ASN A 122 -8.17 0.69 -11.05
C ASN A 122 -9.52 1.37 -11.34
N SER A 123 -10.04 2.05 -10.34
CA SER A 123 -11.27 2.84 -10.47
C SER A 123 -11.11 4.05 -11.41
N CYS A 124 -9.88 4.42 -11.79
CA CYS A 124 -9.54 5.62 -12.54
C CYS A 124 -9.91 6.94 -11.84
N VAL A 125 -10.33 6.88 -10.57
CA VAL A 125 -10.53 8.06 -9.73
C VAL A 125 -9.16 8.60 -9.31
N LYS A 126 -8.87 9.82 -9.73
CA LYS A 126 -7.63 10.52 -9.36
C LYS A 126 -7.85 11.31 -8.08
N HIS A 127 -6.91 11.25 -7.19
CA HIS A 127 -6.93 11.99 -5.93
C HIS A 127 -5.57 12.64 -5.66
N SER A 128 -5.59 13.68 -4.84
CA SER A 128 -4.41 14.30 -4.24
C SER A 128 -4.36 13.86 -2.77
N LEU A 129 -3.30 13.16 -2.38
CA LEU A 129 -3.18 12.55 -1.04
C LEU A 129 -2.81 13.55 0.08
N GLY A 130 -2.62 14.84 -0.23
CA GLY A 130 -1.98 15.77 0.70
C GLY A 130 -2.75 15.98 2.01
N THR A 131 -3.85 16.70 1.97
CA THR A 131 -4.58 17.17 3.15
C THR A 131 -5.28 16.04 3.87
N GLU A 132 -6.09 15.26 3.15
CA GLU A 132 -6.91 14.17 3.72
C GLU A 132 -6.05 13.08 4.37
N TYR A 133 -4.90 12.77 3.78
CA TYR A 133 -3.98 11.79 4.36
C TYR A 133 -3.38 12.30 5.68
N ASN A 134 -2.96 13.56 5.72
CA ASN A 134 -2.40 14.16 6.92
C ASN A 134 -3.44 14.24 8.06
N GLU A 135 -4.69 14.56 7.76
CA GLU A 135 -5.78 14.55 8.74
C GLU A 135 -5.96 13.20 9.45
N ARG A 136 -5.86 12.07 8.72
CA ARG A 136 -5.96 10.73 9.34
C ARG A 136 -4.82 10.48 10.32
N ARG A 137 -3.63 10.94 9.97
CA ARG A 137 -2.48 10.86 10.86
C ARG A 137 -2.65 11.72 12.10
N GLU A 138 -3.08 12.97 11.94
CA GLU A 138 -3.35 13.90 13.04
C GLU A 138 -4.41 13.36 13.99
N SER A 139 -5.48 12.76 13.47
CA SER A 139 -6.52 12.06 14.24
C SER A 139 -5.92 10.96 15.13
N CYS A 140 -5.05 10.10 14.57
CA CYS A 140 -4.40 9.06 15.35
C CYS A 140 -3.41 9.63 16.39
N GLU A 141 -2.65 10.67 16.04
CA GLU A 141 -1.71 11.33 16.94
C GLU A 141 -2.44 12.02 18.11
N HIS A 142 -3.61 12.62 17.86
CA HIS A 142 -4.47 13.19 18.90
C HIS A 142 -4.92 12.12 19.92
N VAL A 143 -5.42 10.99 19.46
CA VAL A 143 -5.82 9.88 20.33
C VAL A 143 -4.64 9.36 21.15
N VAL A 144 -3.47 9.19 20.52
CA VAL A 144 -2.24 8.77 21.22
C VAL A 144 -1.86 9.74 22.33
N ALA A 145 -1.96 11.04 22.09
CA ALA A 145 -1.63 12.06 23.10
C ALA A 145 -2.53 11.96 24.33
N LEU A 146 -3.83 11.67 24.15
CA LEU A 146 -4.76 11.48 25.26
C LEU A 146 -4.50 10.18 26.02
N ILE A 147 -4.27 9.08 25.31
CA ILE A 147 -3.90 7.81 25.96
C ILE A 147 -2.60 7.96 26.74
N ALA A 148 -1.58 8.65 26.20
CA ALA A 148 -0.29 8.85 26.85
C ALA A 148 -0.37 9.66 28.17
N ASN A 149 -1.43 10.45 28.40
CA ASN A 149 -1.67 11.10 29.69
C ASN A 149 -2.00 10.10 30.80
N LEU A 150 -2.60 8.95 30.47
CA LEU A 150 -2.94 7.87 31.39
C LEU A 150 -1.89 6.76 31.37
N HIS A 151 -1.27 6.53 30.21
CA HIS A 151 -0.31 5.47 29.91
C HIS A 151 0.96 6.06 29.27
N PRO A 152 1.90 6.62 30.05
CA PRO A 152 3.07 7.36 29.53
C PRO A 152 4.02 6.55 28.64
N GLU A 153 3.95 5.22 28.70
CA GLU A 153 4.67 4.29 27.84
C GLU A 153 4.18 4.28 26.38
N VAL A 154 2.92 4.66 26.14
CA VAL A 154 2.32 4.69 24.80
C VAL A 154 2.88 5.84 23.99
N LYS A 155 3.54 5.53 22.86
CA LYS A 155 4.13 6.49 21.94
C LYS A 155 3.44 6.50 20.58
N SER A 156 2.66 5.48 20.28
CA SER A 156 1.87 5.35 19.06
C SER A 156 0.73 4.36 19.30
N LEU A 157 -0.25 4.28 18.39
CA LEU A 157 -1.33 3.29 18.46
C LEU A 157 -0.82 1.82 18.44
N ARG A 158 0.42 1.60 18.02
CA ARG A 158 1.05 0.29 18.13
C ARG A 158 1.21 -0.17 19.59
N ASP A 159 1.45 0.76 20.50
CA ASP A 159 1.66 0.49 21.94
C ASP A 159 0.33 0.44 22.70
N ALA A 160 -0.76 0.88 22.08
CA ALA A 160 -2.09 0.91 22.65
C ALA A 160 -2.90 -0.34 22.32
N ASP A 161 -3.96 -0.55 23.09
CA ASP A 161 -4.99 -1.56 22.87
C ASP A 161 -6.41 -0.96 22.96
N MET A 162 -7.41 -1.80 22.74
CA MET A 162 -8.81 -1.37 22.77
C MET A 162 -9.27 -0.92 24.15
N SER A 163 -8.70 -1.41 25.24
CA SER A 163 -9.07 -0.98 26.59
C SER A 163 -8.61 0.44 26.86
N MET A 164 -7.37 0.77 26.48
CA MET A 164 -6.81 2.12 26.57
C MET A 164 -7.59 3.13 25.71
N LEU A 165 -8.04 2.71 24.50
CA LEU A 165 -8.90 3.55 23.66
C LEU A 165 -10.26 3.84 24.32
N GLN A 166 -10.84 2.85 25.00
CA GLN A 166 -12.11 3.04 25.71
C GLN A 166 -11.98 4.02 26.89
N GLU A 167 -10.84 4.06 27.58
CA GLU A 167 -10.61 4.99 28.71
C GLU A 167 -10.65 6.46 28.28
N VAL A 168 -10.31 6.77 27.02
CA VAL A 168 -10.33 8.15 26.50
C VAL A 168 -11.53 8.45 25.62
N LYS A 169 -12.47 7.52 25.47
CA LYS A 169 -13.59 7.62 24.53
C LYS A 169 -14.43 8.90 24.68
N ASP A 170 -14.66 9.34 25.90
CA ASP A 170 -15.48 10.51 26.19
C ASP A 170 -14.72 11.84 25.99
N GLN A 171 -13.42 11.78 25.68
CA GLN A 171 -12.54 12.92 25.43
C GLN A 171 -12.26 13.14 23.95
N ILE A 172 -12.70 12.24 23.06
CA ILE A 172 -12.48 12.27 21.62
C ILE A 172 -13.81 12.25 20.89
N ASP A 173 -13.82 12.77 19.67
CA ASP A 173 -14.99 12.65 18.81
C ASP A 173 -15.15 11.24 18.23
N HIS A 174 -16.31 10.98 17.63
CA HIS A 174 -16.63 9.68 17.05
C HIS A 174 -15.68 9.30 15.91
N THR A 175 -15.23 10.28 15.13
CA THR A 175 -14.33 10.07 13.98
C THR A 175 -12.97 9.61 14.44
N ASP A 176 -12.38 10.29 15.41
CA ASP A 176 -11.08 9.94 15.99
C ASP A 176 -11.12 8.55 16.65
N PHE A 177 -12.22 8.26 17.37
CA PHE A 177 -12.44 6.94 17.95
C PHE A 177 -12.47 5.84 16.88
N CYS A 178 -13.25 6.02 15.81
CA CYS A 178 -13.36 5.04 14.73
C CYS A 178 -12.03 4.83 14.00
N ARG A 179 -11.29 5.89 13.73
CA ARG A 179 -9.98 5.82 13.08
C ARG A 179 -8.96 5.07 13.93
N ALA A 180 -8.86 5.40 15.22
CA ALA A 180 -7.97 4.69 16.14
C ALA A 180 -8.36 3.21 16.29
N LYS A 181 -9.65 2.93 16.45
CA LYS A 181 -10.18 1.55 16.51
C LYS A 181 -9.80 0.74 15.28
N TYR A 182 -9.94 1.32 14.09
CA TYR A 182 -9.54 0.68 12.84
C TYR A 182 -8.05 0.28 12.88
N VAL A 183 -7.17 1.22 13.26
CA VAL A 183 -5.71 0.97 13.31
C VAL A 183 -5.36 -0.14 14.30
N LEU A 184 -6.00 -0.16 15.47
CA LEU A 184 -5.81 -1.22 16.46
C LEU A 184 -6.24 -2.59 15.93
N GLY A 185 -7.40 -2.65 15.24
CA GLY A 185 -7.88 -3.88 14.62
C GLY A 185 -7.04 -4.33 13.43
N GLU A 186 -6.46 -3.40 12.66
CA GLU A 186 -5.59 -3.73 11.53
C GLU A 186 -4.30 -4.42 11.98
N LYS A 187 -3.77 -4.05 13.14
CA LYS A 187 -2.63 -4.74 13.76
C LYS A 187 -2.89 -6.24 13.94
N GLU A 188 -4.08 -6.60 14.42
CA GLU A 188 -4.47 -8.00 14.60
C GLU A 188 -4.69 -8.71 13.24
N ARG A 189 -5.32 -8.02 12.28
CA ARG A 189 -5.54 -8.58 10.93
C ARG A 189 -4.23 -8.90 10.21
N VAL A 190 -3.22 -8.05 10.32
CA VAL A 190 -1.89 -8.30 9.73
C VAL A 190 -1.26 -9.57 10.31
N LEU A 191 -1.37 -9.80 11.62
CA LEU A 191 -0.83 -11.01 12.25
C LEU A 191 -1.57 -12.25 11.79
N ALA A 192 -2.91 -12.22 11.74
CA ALA A 192 -3.73 -13.32 11.22
C ALA A 192 -3.41 -13.65 9.76
N VAL A 193 -3.19 -12.64 8.90
CA VAL A 193 -2.74 -12.86 7.52
C VAL A 193 -1.35 -13.52 7.49
N CYS A 194 -0.42 -13.12 8.34
CA CYS A 194 0.90 -13.75 8.40
C CYS A 194 0.81 -15.24 8.75
N GLU A 195 -0.01 -15.63 9.73
CA GLU A 195 -0.25 -17.01 10.10
C GLU A 195 -0.93 -17.81 8.97
N ALA A 196 -1.93 -17.20 8.32
CA ALA A 196 -2.62 -17.80 7.19
C ALA A 196 -1.66 -18.06 6.00
N LEU A 197 -0.74 -17.15 5.74
CA LEU A 197 0.29 -17.32 4.69
C LEU A 197 1.28 -18.44 5.00
N GLU A 198 1.66 -18.64 6.26
CA GLU A 198 2.54 -19.74 6.67
C GLU A 198 1.91 -21.11 6.47
N THR A 199 0.58 -21.20 6.54
CA THR A 199 -0.19 -22.43 6.34
C THR A 199 -0.81 -22.58 4.96
N GLY A 200 -0.65 -21.57 4.08
CA GLY A 200 -1.28 -21.55 2.74
C GLY A 200 -2.80 -21.38 2.78
N ASN A 201 -3.35 -20.85 3.86
CA ASN A 201 -4.79 -20.61 4.01
C ASN A 201 -5.20 -19.28 3.34
N TYR A 202 -5.39 -19.32 2.02
CA TYR A 202 -5.74 -18.13 1.23
C TYR A 202 -7.18 -17.65 1.45
N GLU A 203 -8.08 -18.51 1.93
CA GLU A 203 -9.43 -18.10 2.31
C GLU A 203 -9.39 -17.10 3.47
N THR A 204 -8.65 -17.41 4.53
CA THR A 204 -8.45 -16.48 5.65
C THR A 204 -7.76 -15.18 5.20
N VAL A 205 -6.77 -15.26 4.29
CA VAL A 205 -6.16 -14.05 3.71
C VAL A 205 -7.22 -13.18 3.05
N GLY A 206 -8.11 -13.77 2.25
CA GLY A 206 -9.18 -13.07 1.55
C GLY A 206 -10.22 -12.47 2.50
N GLU A 207 -10.65 -13.20 3.52
CA GLU A 207 -11.54 -12.70 4.56
C GLU A 207 -10.96 -11.43 5.22
N LYS A 208 -9.67 -11.47 5.60
CA LYS A 208 -8.99 -10.32 6.20
C LYS A 208 -8.81 -9.16 5.22
N MET A 209 -8.69 -9.42 3.92
CA MET A 209 -8.72 -8.36 2.91
C MET A 209 -10.07 -7.62 2.90
N PHE A 210 -11.20 -8.32 2.94
CA PHE A 210 -12.51 -7.68 3.03
C PHE A 210 -12.72 -6.94 4.35
N GLU A 211 -12.34 -7.52 5.49
CA GLU A 211 -12.40 -6.83 6.77
C GLU A 211 -11.59 -5.52 6.75
N THR A 212 -10.38 -5.54 6.19
CA THR A 212 -9.54 -4.36 6.00
C THR A 212 -10.24 -3.34 5.09
N HIS A 213 -10.82 -3.76 3.96
CA HIS A 213 -11.52 -2.85 3.04
C HIS A 213 -12.66 -2.12 3.73
N TRP A 214 -13.54 -2.86 4.40
CA TRP A 214 -14.69 -2.24 5.06
C TRP A 214 -14.31 -1.39 6.26
N GLY A 215 -13.23 -1.73 6.96
CA GLY A 215 -12.64 -0.88 7.99
C GLY A 215 -12.07 0.42 7.41
N LEU A 216 -11.35 0.36 6.29
CA LEU A 216 -10.86 1.53 5.55
C LEU A 216 -12.00 2.42 5.06
N SER A 217 -13.09 1.82 4.59
CA SER A 217 -14.26 2.55 4.08
C SER A 217 -15.07 3.19 5.20
N LYS A 218 -15.44 2.45 6.24
CA LYS A 218 -16.45 2.86 7.23
C LYS A 218 -15.87 3.50 8.49
N GLU A 219 -14.67 3.07 8.91
CA GLU A 219 -14.04 3.54 10.15
C GLU A 219 -12.93 4.54 9.89
N TYR A 220 -12.01 4.24 8.98
CA TYR A 220 -10.87 5.11 8.65
C TYR A 220 -11.19 6.16 7.58
N THR A 221 -12.26 5.93 6.81
CA THR A 221 -12.83 6.86 5.82
C THR A 221 -11.84 7.28 4.72
N VAL A 222 -11.16 6.32 4.13
CA VAL A 222 -10.21 6.52 3.01
C VAL A 222 -10.64 5.80 1.72
N SER A 223 -11.86 5.27 1.66
CA SER A 223 -12.42 4.72 0.42
C SER A 223 -13.21 5.78 -0.35
N CYS A 224 -13.69 5.41 -1.53
CA CYS A 224 -14.65 6.16 -2.32
C CYS A 224 -15.73 5.23 -2.88
N GLU A 225 -16.78 5.80 -3.47
CA GLU A 225 -17.91 5.01 -3.97
C GLU A 225 -17.49 3.96 -4.99
N GLU A 226 -16.55 4.29 -5.87
CA GLU A 226 -16.04 3.40 -6.90
C GLU A 226 -15.26 2.23 -6.31
N LEU A 227 -14.42 2.47 -5.29
CA LEU A 227 -13.66 1.41 -4.62
C LEU A 227 -14.59 0.49 -3.80
N ASP A 228 -15.58 1.06 -3.10
CA ASP A 228 -16.58 0.30 -2.36
C ASP A 228 -17.44 -0.54 -3.32
N PHE A 229 -17.76 -0.01 -4.49
CA PHE A 229 -18.48 -0.76 -5.53
C PHE A 229 -17.65 -1.95 -6.04
N LEU A 230 -16.35 -1.75 -6.33
CA LEU A 230 -15.48 -2.83 -6.78
C LEU A 230 -15.35 -3.95 -5.73
N ALA A 231 -15.21 -3.59 -4.45
CA ALA A 231 -15.13 -4.56 -3.37
C ALA A 231 -16.46 -5.30 -3.14
N SER A 232 -17.60 -4.60 -3.25
CA SER A 232 -18.93 -5.22 -3.20
C SER A 232 -19.13 -6.22 -4.33
N MET A 233 -18.78 -5.83 -5.56
CA MET A 233 -18.83 -6.72 -6.73
C MET A 233 -17.98 -7.97 -6.55
N ALA A 234 -16.78 -7.82 -5.96
CA ALA A 234 -15.92 -8.96 -5.64
C ALA A 234 -16.58 -9.89 -4.62
N GLN A 235 -17.12 -9.35 -3.54
CA GLN A 235 -17.79 -10.13 -2.48
C GLN A 235 -19.02 -10.86 -3.00
N GLU A 236 -19.89 -10.18 -3.75
CA GLU A 236 -21.10 -10.77 -4.37
C GLU A 236 -20.79 -11.81 -5.43
N SER A 237 -19.64 -11.72 -6.08
CA SER A 237 -19.19 -12.68 -7.10
C SER A 237 -18.42 -13.87 -6.52
N GLY A 238 -18.29 -13.99 -5.19
CA GLY A 238 -17.58 -15.08 -4.53
C GLY A 238 -16.05 -15.03 -4.72
N ILE A 239 -15.49 -13.83 -4.94
CA ILE A 239 -14.05 -13.64 -5.00
C ILE A 239 -13.46 -13.79 -3.61
N THR A 240 -12.32 -14.46 -3.50
CA THR A 240 -11.72 -14.83 -2.22
C THR A 240 -11.36 -13.61 -1.37
N GLY A 241 -10.85 -12.52 -1.97
CA GLY A 241 -10.53 -11.30 -1.22
C GLY A 241 -10.41 -10.07 -2.11
N SER A 242 -10.80 -8.92 -1.57
CA SER A 242 -10.65 -7.62 -2.21
C SER A 242 -10.47 -6.52 -1.17
N ARG A 243 -9.59 -5.56 -1.44
CA ARG A 243 -9.43 -4.36 -0.62
C ARG A 243 -8.81 -3.19 -1.38
N VAL A 244 -8.99 -2.00 -0.84
CA VAL A 244 -8.24 -0.80 -1.28
C VAL A 244 -6.74 -1.06 -1.22
N MET A 245 -6.01 -0.60 -2.23
CA MET A 245 -4.56 -0.60 -2.28
C MET A 245 -4.00 0.82 -2.11
N GLY A 246 -2.91 0.94 -1.33
CA GLY A 246 -2.25 2.24 -1.07
C GLY A 246 -3.02 3.13 -0.10
N GLY A 247 -2.96 4.44 -0.32
CA GLY A 247 -3.54 5.46 0.57
C GLY A 247 -5.05 5.62 0.49
N GLY A 248 -5.70 5.03 -0.50
CA GLY A 248 -7.15 5.16 -0.71
C GLY A 248 -7.55 6.42 -1.48
N PHE A 249 -8.76 6.91 -1.27
CA PHE A 249 -9.42 8.05 -1.94
C PHE A 249 -9.60 7.89 -3.46
N GLY A 250 -9.34 6.73 -4.01
CA GLY A 250 -9.32 6.36 -5.42
C GLY A 250 -8.23 5.34 -5.72
N GLY A 251 -7.84 5.21 -6.97
CA GLY A 251 -6.86 4.23 -7.42
C GLY A 251 -7.43 2.82 -7.50
N CYS A 252 -6.70 1.83 -7.00
CA CYS A 252 -7.02 0.42 -7.23
C CYS A 252 -7.60 -0.30 -6.01
N THR A 253 -8.41 -1.33 -6.29
CA THR A 253 -8.54 -2.49 -5.40
C THR A 253 -7.50 -3.55 -5.78
N ILE A 254 -6.98 -4.29 -4.78
CA ILE A 254 -6.20 -5.51 -4.97
C ILE A 254 -7.11 -6.69 -4.68
N ASN A 255 -7.15 -7.65 -5.61
CA ASN A 255 -8.10 -8.75 -5.58
C ASN A 255 -7.38 -10.10 -5.69
N LEU A 256 -7.70 -11.02 -4.79
CA LEU A 256 -7.28 -12.41 -4.83
C LEU A 256 -8.41 -13.23 -5.46
N ILE A 257 -8.24 -13.61 -6.71
CA ILE A 257 -9.32 -14.15 -7.55
C ILE A 257 -9.04 -15.61 -7.88
N PRO A 258 -9.97 -16.55 -7.59
CA PRO A 258 -9.87 -17.92 -8.08
C PRO A 258 -9.78 -17.96 -9.61
N ASP A 259 -8.85 -18.76 -10.16
CA ASP A 259 -8.64 -18.87 -11.61
C ASP A 259 -9.94 -19.17 -12.36
N THR A 260 -10.81 -19.99 -11.77
CA THR A 260 -12.10 -20.39 -12.35
C THR A 260 -13.11 -19.25 -12.47
N LEU A 261 -12.96 -18.19 -11.66
CA LEU A 261 -13.87 -17.05 -11.63
C LEU A 261 -13.27 -15.80 -12.31
N HIS A 262 -11.97 -15.80 -12.59
CA HIS A 262 -11.24 -14.61 -13.01
C HIS A 262 -11.89 -13.89 -14.21
N ASP A 263 -11.98 -14.55 -15.34
CA ASP A 263 -12.40 -13.90 -16.59
C ASP A 263 -13.87 -13.45 -16.51
N SER A 264 -14.73 -14.28 -15.93
CA SER A 264 -16.15 -13.93 -15.75
C SER A 264 -16.36 -12.77 -14.78
N PHE A 265 -15.58 -12.72 -13.70
CA PHE A 265 -15.62 -11.63 -12.74
C PHE A 265 -15.15 -10.31 -13.36
N ILE A 266 -14.03 -10.33 -14.10
CA ILE A 266 -13.48 -9.13 -14.75
C ILE A 266 -14.48 -8.55 -15.75
N GLU A 267 -15.05 -9.37 -16.63
CA GLU A 267 -16.02 -8.90 -17.63
C GLU A 267 -17.30 -8.35 -16.97
N LYS A 268 -17.86 -9.08 -16.01
CA LYS A 268 -19.03 -8.62 -15.25
C LYS A 268 -18.76 -7.28 -14.55
N THR A 269 -17.60 -7.15 -13.91
CA THR A 269 -17.21 -5.95 -13.17
C THR A 269 -17.04 -4.76 -14.10
N LYS A 270 -16.36 -4.93 -15.25
CA LYS A 270 -16.20 -3.85 -16.24
C LYS A 270 -17.55 -3.32 -16.73
N VAL A 271 -18.48 -4.20 -17.07
CA VAL A 271 -19.81 -3.81 -17.56
C VAL A 271 -20.57 -3.05 -16.47
N ALA A 272 -20.72 -3.64 -15.28
CA ALA A 272 -21.46 -3.03 -14.18
C ALA A 272 -20.85 -1.71 -13.71
N PHE A 273 -19.51 -1.61 -13.69
CA PHE A 273 -18.83 -0.39 -13.34
C PHE A 273 -19.08 0.73 -14.37
N ASN A 274 -19.00 0.41 -15.67
CA ASN A 274 -19.29 1.38 -16.73
C ASN A 274 -20.77 1.81 -16.73
N GLU A 275 -21.72 0.91 -16.47
CA GLU A 275 -23.13 1.24 -16.32
C GLU A 275 -23.38 2.23 -15.18
N LYS A 276 -22.65 2.08 -14.06
CA LYS A 276 -22.83 2.93 -12.88
C LYS A 276 -22.07 4.25 -12.95
N PHE A 277 -20.82 4.24 -13.45
CA PHE A 277 -19.92 5.41 -13.37
C PHE A 277 -19.62 6.06 -14.72
N GLY A 278 -20.08 5.47 -15.84
CA GLY A 278 -19.95 6.05 -17.18
C GLY A 278 -18.56 5.88 -17.80
N HIS A 279 -17.69 5.07 -17.22
CA HIS A 279 -16.38 4.71 -17.77
C HIS A 279 -15.97 3.31 -17.32
N TYR A 280 -15.02 2.71 -18.04
CA TYR A 280 -14.48 1.40 -17.69
C TYR A 280 -13.35 1.51 -16.67
N PRO A 281 -13.25 0.58 -15.70
CA PRO A 281 -12.08 0.46 -14.86
C PRO A 281 -10.93 -0.16 -15.68
N GLU A 282 -9.69 0.15 -15.29
CA GLU A 282 -8.51 -0.51 -15.86
C GLU A 282 -8.14 -1.73 -15.03
N VAL A 283 -7.70 -2.80 -15.69
CA VAL A 283 -7.36 -4.06 -15.02
C VAL A 283 -5.91 -4.41 -15.27
N TYR A 284 -5.20 -4.79 -14.21
CA TYR A 284 -3.78 -5.16 -14.27
C TYR A 284 -3.56 -6.49 -13.57
N GLU A 285 -3.07 -7.48 -14.32
CA GLU A 285 -2.56 -8.72 -13.71
C GLU A 285 -1.21 -8.45 -13.06
N ILE A 286 -1.02 -8.94 -11.83
CA ILE A 286 0.18 -8.67 -11.05
C ILE A 286 1.07 -9.90 -11.00
N VAL A 287 2.37 -9.64 -11.18
CA VAL A 287 3.43 -10.61 -10.86
C VAL A 287 4.33 -10.00 -9.79
N ILE A 288 4.45 -10.69 -8.66
CA ILE A 288 5.35 -10.26 -7.59
C ILE A 288 6.79 -10.51 -8.02
N GLY A 289 7.51 -9.43 -8.29
CA GLY A 289 8.90 -9.42 -8.74
C GLY A 289 9.90 -9.11 -7.63
N ASP A 290 11.17 -9.15 -8.00
CA ASP A 290 12.24 -8.65 -7.14
C ASP A 290 12.24 -7.13 -7.09
N GLY A 291 12.73 -6.57 -5.99
CA GLY A 291 12.87 -5.14 -5.80
C GLY A 291 13.88 -4.49 -6.74
N ALA A 292 14.02 -3.18 -6.56
CA ALA A 292 14.88 -2.34 -7.36
C ALA A 292 16.33 -2.83 -7.38
N ARG A 293 16.92 -2.89 -8.59
CA ARG A 293 18.29 -3.32 -8.80
C ARG A 293 18.89 -2.69 -10.05
N LYS A 294 20.21 -2.70 -10.12
CA LYS A 294 20.95 -2.42 -11.35
C LYS A 294 20.79 -3.61 -12.31
N LEU A 295 20.61 -3.34 -13.59
CA LEU A 295 20.58 -4.33 -14.68
C LEU A 295 21.98 -4.58 -15.21
#